data_26f417987f1d0c9306b0fee6afd4d59a
#
_entry.id   26f417987f1d0c9306b0fee6afd4d59a
#
_cell.length_a   1.000
_cell.length_b   1.000
_cell.length_c   1.000
_cell.angle_alpha   90.00
_cell.angle_beta   90.00
_cell.angle_gamma   90.00
#
_symmetry.space_group_name_H-M   'P 1'
#
loop_
_entity.id
_entity.type
_entity.pdbx_description
1 polymer ?
#
loop_
_entity_poly.entity_id
_entity_poly.type
_entity_poly.pdbx_seq_one_letter_code
_entity_poly.pdbx_strand_id
1 'polypeptide(L)'
;MEKDRPTIPLLSEEQVAAVGEVAKIAALQAGNALSRLSNIEIHISPPEVANLKLSEVPNLFGGLDTPAIGVLVPFQGDMEGNALLLFPEEGINELEKMLLRSPGQAGEDLRMSVFAEIGNILTGTLLTVLSTLSERIVVSLPPLLVQDMAGSILDTILAEVGAWTDEVTTLVFILTDRGGASLVRSVFIPGSAGIELFLEAAGRLRTGS
;
A
#
# COMPACT_ATOMS: atom_id res chain seq x y z
N MET A 1 25.08 23.78 6.56
CA MET A 1 23.75 24.24 6.16
C MET A 1 22.81 23.08 6.39
N GLU A 2 22.19 23.06 7.55
CA GLU A 2 21.11 22.13 7.87
C GLU A 2 19.93 22.58 7.02
N LYS A 3 19.63 21.82 5.95
CA LYS A 3 18.41 22.08 5.17
C LYS A 3 17.25 21.80 6.12
N ASP A 4 16.35 22.77 6.27
CA ASP A 4 15.05 22.56 6.91
C ASP A 4 14.43 21.29 6.29
N ARG A 5 14.51 20.18 7.03
CA ARG A 5 13.83 18.94 6.64
C ARG A 5 12.34 19.21 6.75
N PRO A 6 11.54 18.97 5.71
CA PRO A 6 10.11 19.11 5.84
C PRO A 6 9.64 18.14 6.94
N THR A 7 9.13 18.70 8.02
CA THR A 7 8.57 17.90 9.10
C THR A 7 7.23 17.34 8.61
N ILE A 8 7.14 16.03 8.44
CA ILE A 8 5.86 15.36 8.19
C ILE A 8 5.10 15.34 9.53
N PRO A 9 3.92 15.99 9.61
CA PRO A 9 3.19 16.01 10.87
C PRO A 9 2.71 14.61 11.21
N LEU A 10 2.94 14.17 12.45
CA LEU A 10 2.38 12.94 12.98
C LEU A 10 0.91 13.17 13.35
N LEU A 11 0.10 12.14 13.14
CA LEU A 11 -1.33 12.17 13.44
C LEU A 11 -1.58 12.03 14.95
N SER A 12 -2.55 12.78 15.48
CA SER A 12 -3.11 12.52 16.81
C SER A 12 -3.93 11.21 16.79
N GLU A 13 -4.24 10.65 17.96
CA GLU A 13 -5.09 9.44 18.06
C GLU A 13 -6.44 9.61 17.35
N GLU A 14 -7.07 10.79 17.49
CA GLU A 14 -8.32 11.08 16.81
C GLU A 14 -8.16 11.14 15.29
N GLN A 15 -7.06 11.70 14.81
CA GLN A 15 -6.73 11.76 13.39
C GLN A 15 -6.40 10.36 12.83
N VAL A 16 -5.66 9.53 13.57
CA VAL A 16 -5.41 8.12 13.23
C VAL A 16 -6.73 7.37 13.03
N ALA A 17 -7.67 7.52 13.97
CA ALA A 17 -8.99 6.90 13.84
C ALA A 17 -9.76 7.41 12.62
N ALA A 18 -9.72 8.72 12.35
CA ALA A 18 -10.39 9.33 11.21
C ALA A 18 -9.83 8.87 9.86
N VAL A 19 -8.52 8.83 9.72
CA VAL A 19 -7.82 8.29 8.55
C VAL A 19 -8.15 6.81 8.36
N GLY A 20 -8.21 6.06 9.46
CA GLY A 20 -8.59 4.64 9.46
C GLY A 20 -9.97 4.38 8.84
N GLU A 21 -10.96 5.26 9.05
CA GLU A 21 -12.28 5.10 8.42
C GLU A 21 -12.22 5.27 6.90
N VAL A 22 -11.45 6.24 6.39
CA VAL A 22 -11.23 6.40 4.95
C VAL A 22 -10.52 5.17 4.37
N ALA A 23 -9.48 4.70 5.05
CA ALA A 23 -8.71 3.53 4.64
C ALA A 23 -9.56 2.24 4.61
N LYS A 24 -10.51 2.07 5.53
CA LYS A 24 -11.46 0.94 5.52
C LYS A 24 -12.35 0.93 4.27
N ILE A 25 -12.83 2.10 3.85
CA ILE A 25 -13.63 2.21 2.62
C ILE A 25 -12.78 1.79 1.41
N ALA A 26 -11.54 2.26 1.34
CA ALA A 26 -10.61 1.89 0.28
C ALA A 26 -10.31 0.39 0.27
N ALA A 27 -10.04 -0.20 1.44
CA ALA A 27 -9.80 -1.63 1.59
C ALA A 27 -10.98 -2.47 1.09
N LEU A 28 -12.21 -2.11 1.47
CA LEU A 28 -13.42 -2.80 1.02
C LEU A 28 -13.60 -2.72 -0.50
N GLN A 29 -13.40 -1.54 -1.09
CA GLN A 29 -13.53 -1.36 -2.53
C GLN A 29 -12.44 -2.12 -3.29
N ALA A 30 -11.20 -2.10 -2.80
CA ALA A 30 -10.08 -2.82 -3.42
C ALA A 30 -10.29 -4.35 -3.35
N GLY A 31 -10.73 -4.88 -2.22
CA GLY A 31 -11.08 -6.30 -2.07
C GLY A 31 -12.17 -6.72 -3.05
N ASN A 32 -13.21 -5.92 -3.19
CA ASN A 32 -14.29 -6.16 -4.16
C ASN A 32 -13.79 -6.10 -5.63
N ALA A 33 -12.87 -5.18 -5.95
CA ALA A 33 -12.30 -5.06 -7.28
C ALA A 33 -11.44 -6.28 -7.63
N LEU A 34 -10.54 -6.68 -6.73
CA LEU A 34 -9.71 -7.87 -6.90
C LEU A 34 -10.52 -9.15 -6.98
N SER A 35 -11.53 -9.32 -6.13
CA SER A 35 -12.41 -10.48 -6.15
C SER A 35 -13.16 -10.62 -7.47
N ARG A 36 -13.62 -9.51 -8.04
CA ARG A 36 -14.28 -9.51 -9.36
C ARG A 36 -13.32 -9.85 -10.50
N LEU A 37 -12.10 -9.34 -10.46
CA LEU A 37 -11.10 -9.61 -11.49
C LEU A 37 -10.65 -11.07 -11.47
N SER A 38 -10.37 -11.60 -10.28
CA SER A 38 -9.85 -12.95 -10.11
C SER A 38 -10.93 -14.03 -10.12
N ASN A 39 -12.19 -13.66 -9.95
CA ASN A 39 -13.32 -14.57 -9.66
C ASN A 39 -13.08 -15.43 -8.40
N ILE A 40 -12.32 -14.91 -7.48
CA ILE A 40 -11.95 -15.53 -6.19
C ILE A 40 -12.27 -14.54 -5.10
N GLU A 41 -12.76 -15.02 -3.96
CA GLU A 41 -13.02 -14.17 -2.81
C GLU A 41 -11.70 -13.78 -2.13
N ILE A 42 -11.37 -12.49 -2.19
CA ILE A 42 -10.18 -11.88 -1.60
C ILE A 42 -10.64 -10.96 -0.46
N HIS A 43 -10.04 -11.17 0.70
CA HIS A 43 -10.30 -10.34 1.86
C HIS A 43 -9.13 -9.38 2.11
N ILE A 44 -9.45 -8.16 2.48
CA ILE A 44 -8.47 -7.20 2.98
C ILE A 44 -8.78 -6.96 4.45
N SER A 45 -7.79 -7.19 5.30
CA SER A 45 -7.92 -6.91 6.73
C SER A 45 -8.22 -5.43 6.96
N PRO A 46 -8.91 -5.07 8.05
CA PRO A 46 -9.03 -3.68 8.43
C PRO A 46 -7.66 -3.02 8.44
N PRO A 47 -7.48 -1.90 7.74
CA PRO A 47 -6.17 -1.26 7.63
C PRO A 47 -5.71 -0.74 8.99
N GLU A 48 -4.42 -0.88 9.25
CA GLU A 48 -3.78 -0.31 10.42
C GLU A 48 -3.16 1.04 10.05
N VAL A 49 -3.50 2.07 10.80
CA VAL A 49 -2.91 3.41 10.67
C VAL A 49 -2.10 3.69 11.93
N ALA A 50 -0.83 4.00 11.77
CA ALA A 50 0.06 4.24 12.89
C ALA A 50 1.16 5.25 12.56
N ASN A 51 1.59 6.00 13.57
CA ASN A 51 2.83 6.74 13.53
C ASN A 51 3.95 5.82 14.00
N LEU A 52 4.99 5.67 13.20
CA LEU A 52 6.12 4.77 13.48
C LEU A 52 7.44 5.50 13.24
N LYS A 53 8.47 5.07 13.94
CA LYS A 53 9.82 5.38 13.51
C LYS A 53 10.12 4.62 12.23
N LEU A 54 10.86 5.26 11.33
CA LEU A 54 11.20 4.64 10.05
C LEU A 54 11.92 3.30 10.24
N SER A 55 12.73 3.17 11.27
CA SER A 55 13.41 1.91 11.66
C SER A 55 12.46 0.78 12.11
N GLU A 56 11.20 1.09 12.42
CA GLU A 56 10.20 0.11 12.85
C GLU A 56 9.36 -0.42 11.67
N VAL A 57 9.35 0.30 10.54
CA VAL A 57 8.58 -0.09 9.33
C VAL A 57 8.92 -1.51 8.84
N PRO A 58 10.18 -1.99 8.84
CA PRO A 58 10.49 -3.36 8.45
C PRO A 58 9.78 -4.42 9.28
N ASN A 59 9.47 -4.15 10.55
CA ASN A 59 8.76 -5.09 11.43
C ASN A 59 7.32 -5.38 10.96
N LEU A 60 6.74 -4.47 10.16
CA LEU A 60 5.40 -4.66 9.58
C LEU A 60 5.35 -5.82 8.59
N PHE A 61 6.48 -6.20 8.00
CA PHE A 61 6.54 -7.18 6.93
C PHE A 61 6.92 -8.59 7.38
N GLY A 62 7.47 -8.75 8.57
CA GLY A 62 8.00 -10.06 9.04
C GLY A 62 9.22 -10.49 8.22
N GLY A 63 9.60 -11.72 8.25
CA GLY A 63 10.66 -12.40 7.50
C GLY A 63 11.47 -11.61 6.46
N LEU A 64 12.37 -10.72 6.90
CA LEU A 64 13.15 -9.86 5.99
C LEU A 64 14.18 -10.63 5.15
N ASP A 65 14.56 -11.81 5.63
CA ASP A 65 15.55 -12.70 4.98
C ASP A 65 14.87 -13.72 4.05
N THR A 66 13.68 -13.40 3.52
CA THR A 66 12.95 -14.25 2.58
C THR A 66 12.85 -13.59 1.20
N PRO A 67 12.89 -14.41 0.11
CA PRO A 67 12.62 -13.90 -1.22
C PRO A 67 11.23 -13.26 -1.31
N ALA A 68 11.14 -12.15 -2.04
CA ALA A 68 9.89 -11.43 -2.23
C ALA A 68 9.84 -10.75 -3.60
N ILE A 69 8.62 -10.40 -4.02
CA ILE A 69 8.38 -9.45 -5.11
C ILE A 69 7.90 -8.15 -4.47
N GLY A 70 8.61 -7.06 -4.75
CA GLY A 70 8.19 -5.70 -4.43
C GLY A 70 7.51 -5.06 -5.62
N VAL A 71 6.35 -4.45 -5.40
CA VAL A 71 5.67 -3.60 -6.37
C VAL A 71 5.57 -2.21 -5.80
N LEU A 72 6.31 -1.28 -6.39
CA LEU A 72 6.28 0.13 -6.04
C LEU A 72 5.37 0.85 -7.03
N VAL A 73 4.31 1.46 -6.54
CA VAL A 73 3.37 2.25 -7.35
C VAL A 73 3.52 3.72 -6.99
N PRO A 74 4.23 4.50 -7.81
CA PRO A 74 4.31 5.94 -7.62
C PRO A 74 2.95 6.59 -7.89
N PHE A 75 2.69 7.71 -7.26
CA PHE A 75 1.51 8.53 -7.53
C PHE A 75 1.85 10.02 -7.46
N GLN A 76 1.05 10.83 -8.17
CA GLN A 76 1.25 12.27 -8.29
C GLN A 76 -0.07 13.03 -8.41
N GLY A 77 0.00 14.35 -8.27
CA GLY A 77 -1.13 15.27 -8.34
C GLY A 77 -1.13 16.20 -7.13
N ASP A 78 -2.29 16.34 -6.48
CA ASP A 78 -2.40 17.12 -5.24
C ASP A 78 -1.66 16.44 -4.04
N MET A 79 -1.22 15.21 -4.23
CA MET A 79 -0.36 14.45 -3.33
C MET A 79 0.66 13.66 -4.16
N GLU A 80 1.90 13.62 -3.68
CA GLU A 80 2.97 12.81 -4.29
C GLU A 80 3.46 11.76 -3.30
N GLY A 81 3.93 10.63 -3.81
CA GLY A 81 4.52 9.57 -3.00
C GLY A 81 4.53 8.21 -3.68
N ASN A 82 4.71 7.19 -2.85
CA ASN A 82 4.82 5.81 -3.27
C ASN A 82 3.97 4.89 -2.40
N ALA A 83 3.31 3.92 -3.00
CA ALA A 83 2.75 2.76 -2.31
C ALA A 83 3.65 1.56 -2.57
N LEU A 84 4.07 0.87 -1.52
CA LEU A 84 4.81 -0.37 -1.61
C LEU A 84 3.91 -1.55 -1.29
N LEU A 85 3.90 -2.54 -2.17
CA LEU A 85 3.33 -3.85 -1.90
C LEU A 85 4.46 -4.87 -1.87
N LEU A 86 4.50 -5.67 -0.82
CA LEU A 86 5.45 -6.76 -0.70
C LEU A 86 4.70 -8.10 -0.72
N PHE A 87 5.08 -8.93 -1.67
CA PHE A 87 4.57 -10.28 -1.87
C PHE A 87 5.61 -11.27 -1.34
N PRO A 88 5.41 -11.88 -0.17
CA PRO A 88 6.31 -12.91 0.33
C PRO A 88 6.20 -14.17 -0.53
N GLU A 89 7.22 -15.02 -0.51
CA GLU A 89 7.29 -16.24 -1.33
C GLU A 89 6.04 -17.11 -1.24
N GLU A 90 5.50 -17.28 -0.04
CA GLU A 90 4.26 -18.04 0.18
C GLU A 90 3.07 -17.38 -0.52
N GLY A 91 2.95 -16.05 -0.42
CA GLY A 91 1.89 -15.27 -1.08
C GLY A 91 2.02 -15.32 -2.60
N ILE A 92 3.25 -15.26 -3.14
CA ILE A 92 3.52 -15.42 -4.58
C ILE A 92 2.96 -16.75 -5.06
N ASN A 93 3.34 -17.85 -4.40
CA ASN A 93 2.94 -19.20 -4.78
C ASN A 93 1.41 -19.38 -4.76
N GLU A 94 0.73 -18.84 -3.74
CA GLU A 94 -0.73 -18.92 -3.64
C GLU A 94 -1.43 -18.07 -4.70
N LEU A 95 -0.99 -16.83 -4.92
CA LEU A 95 -1.57 -15.96 -5.95
C LEU A 95 -1.38 -16.52 -7.35
N GLU A 96 -0.22 -17.13 -7.65
CA GLU A 96 0.00 -17.80 -8.92
C GLU A 96 -0.97 -18.97 -9.13
N LYS A 97 -1.18 -19.81 -8.12
CA LYS A 97 -2.17 -20.90 -8.19
C LYS A 97 -3.59 -20.38 -8.40
N MET A 98 -3.92 -19.26 -7.77
CA MET A 98 -5.26 -18.67 -7.83
C MET A 98 -5.54 -17.95 -9.15
N LEU A 99 -4.55 -17.23 -9.70
CA LEU A 99 -4.75 -16.30 -10.81
C LEU A 99 -4.24 -16.82 -12.15
N LEU A 100 -3.25 -17.72 -12.15
CA LEU A 100 -2.71 -18.31 -13.38
C LEU A 100 -3.36 -19.66 -13.68
N ARG A 101 -3.85 -19.85 -14.90
CA ARG A 101 -4.46 -21.12 -15.33
C ARG A 101 -3.47 -22.29 -15.29
N SER A 102 -2.18 -22.01 -15.49
CA SER A 102 -1.09 -23.00 -15.47
C SER A 102 0.15 -22.36 -14.85
N PRO A 103 0.21 -22.27 -13.50
CA PRO A 103 1.26 -21.54 -12.81
C PRO A 103 2.69 -21.94 -13.22
N GLY A 104 2.96 -23.22 -13.31
CA GLY A 104 4.29 -23.75 -13.66
C GLY A 104 4.68 -23.62 -15.14
N GLN A 105 3.79 -23.10 -16.02
CA GLN A 105 4.03 -22.89 -17.44
C GLN A 105 3.93 -21.41 -17.84
N ALA A 106 3.56 -20.54 -16.92
CA ALA A 106 3.50 -19.11 -17.18
C ALA A 106 4.93 -18.54 -17.35
N GLY A 107 5.13 -17.77 -18.41
CA GLY A 107 6.39 -17.03 -18.60
C GLY A 107 6.55 -15.95 -17.52
N GLU A 108 7.80 -15.56 -17.26
CA GLU A 108 8.16 -14.57 -16.25
C GLU A 108 7.39 -13.25 -16.44
N ASP A 109 7.28 -12.77 -17.67
CA ASP A 109 6.57 -11.53 -18.00
C ASP A 109 5.09 -11.59 -17.57
N LEU A 110 4.42 -12.73 -17.76
CA LEU A 110 3.02 -12.90 -17.36
C LEU A 110 2.89 -12.95 -15.83
N ARG A 111 3.82 -13.62 -15.17
CA ARG A 111 3.87 -13.67 -13.70
C ARG A 111 4.02 -12.26 -13.13
N MET A 112 5.00 -11.50 -13.59
CA MET A 112 5.24 -10.13 -13.13
C MET A 112 4.07 -9.19 -13.42
N SER A 113 3.38 -9.36 -14.55
CA SER A 113 2.19 -8.59 -14.91
C SER A 113 1.04 -8.78 -13.91
N VAL A 114 0.87 -9.98 -13.35
CA VAL A 114 -0.16 -10.25 -12.32
C VAL A 114 0.11 -9.41 -11.07
N PHE A 115 1.36 -9.38 -10.58
CA PHE A 115 1.71 -8.62 -9.39
C PHE A 115 1.60 -7.11 -9.63
N ALA A 116 2.01 -6.64 -10.83
CA ALA A 116 1.82 -5.26 -11.25
C ALA A 116 0.34 -4.84 -11.21
N GLU A 117 -0.54 -5.69 -11.74
CA GLU A 117 -1.98 -5.41 -11.78
C GLU A 117 -2.61 -5.37 -10.39
N ILE A 118 -2.21 -6.27 -9.47
CA ILE A 118 -2.65 -6.22 -8.08
C ILE A 118 -2.23 -4.88 -7.44
N GLY A 119 -0.98 -4.46 -7.65
CA GLY A 119 -0.48 -3.18 -7.17
C GLY A 119 -1.28 -1.99 -7.69
N ASN A 120 -1.56 -1.98 -9.00
CA ASN A 120 -2.39 -0.95 -9.63
C ASN A 120 -3.79 -0.89 -9.04
N ILE A 121 -4.45 -2.03 -8.86
CA ILE A 121 -5.82 -2.09 -8.33
C ILE A 121 -5.86 -1.60 -6.89
N LEU A 122 -4.96 -2.07 -6.04
CA LEU A 122 -4.93 -1.67 -4.62
C LEU A 122 -4.65 -0.18 -4.47
N THR A 123 -3.57 0.30 -5.09
CA THR A 123 -3.18 1.71 -5.02
C THR A 123 -4.20 2.60 -5.71
N GLY A 124 -4.61 2.26 -6.94
CA GLY A 124 -5.59 3.03 -7.70
C GLY A 124 -6.94 3.15 -6.99
N THR A 125 -7.39 2.10 -6.30
CA THR A 125 -8.62 2.15 -5.52
C THR A 125 -8.49 3.07 -4.32
N LEU A 126 -7.38 3.01 -3.58
CA LEU A 126 -7.11 3.92 -2.46
C LEU A 126 -7.11 5.38 -2.94
N LEU A 127 -6.37 5.67 -4.00
CA LEU A 127 -6.28 7.01 -4.58
C LEU A 127 -7.64 7.50 -5.10
N THR A 128 -8.45 6.62 -5.68
CA THR A 128 -9.81 6.96 -6.15
C THR A 128 -10.71 7.34 -4.98
N VAL A 129 -10.68 6.59 -3.88
CA VAL A 129 -11.45 6.93 -2.67
C VAL A 129 -11.00 8.27 -2.10
N LEU A 130 -9.68 8.49 -1.98
CA LEU A 130 -9.13 9.77 -1.52
C LEU A 130 -9.55 10.91 -2.42
N SER A 131 -9.37 10.79 -3.73
CA SER A 131 -9.75 11.83 -4.71
C SER A 131 -11.25 12.17 -4.65
N THR A 132 -12.10 11.14 -4.50
CA THR A 132 -13.54 11.33 -4.42
C THR A 132 -13.96 12.05 -3.13
N LEU A 133 -13.41 11.64 -1.98
CA LEU A 133 -13.76 12.21 -0.68
C LEU A 133 -13.13 13.59 -0.44
N SER A 134 -11.92 13.83 -0.92
CA SER A 134 -11.23 15.12 -0.75
C SER A 134 -11.54 16.14 -1.84
N GLU A 135 -12.16 15.71 -2.96
CA GLU A 135 -12.32 16.50 -4.20
C GLU A 135 -10.99 16.99 -4.78
N ARG A 136 -9.94 16.19 -4.61
CA ARG A 136 -8.58 16.44 -5.10
C ARG A 136 -8.21 15.43 -6.19
N ILE A 137 -7.22 15.76 -6.97
CA ILE A 137 -6.78 14.89 -8.07
C ILE A 137 -5.46 14.22 -7.69
N VAL A 138 -5.51 12.90 -7.54
CA VAL A 138 -4.31 12.06 -7.35
C VAL A 138 -4.40 10.88 -8.32
N VAL A 139 -3.33 10.62 -9.04
CA VAL A 139 -3.26 9.55 -10.03
C VAL A 139 -2.05 8.66 -9.80
N SER A 140 -2.24 7.34 -9.96
CA SER A 140 -1.12 6.40 -9.94
C SER A 140 -0.34 6.47 -11.25
N LEU A 141 0.97 6.22 -11.15
CA LEU A 141 1.86 6.01 -12.28
C LEU A 141 2.08 4.50 -12.50
N PRO A 142 2.67 4.10 -13.63
CA PRO A 142 2.99 2.69 -13.87
C PRO A 142 3.83 2.09 -12.74
N PRO A 143 3.51 0.88 -12.29
CA PRO A 143 4.23 0.22 -11.21
C PRO A 143 5.64 -0.17 -11.62
N LEU A 144 6.56 -0.13 -10.67
CA LEU A 144 7.92 -0.67 -10.76
C LEU A 144 7.96 -1.97 -9.98
N LEU A 145 8.55 -3.00 -10.57
CA LEU A 145 8.67 -4.31 -9.93
C LEU A 145 10.13 -4.62 -9.66
N VAL A 146 10.37 -5.25 -8.52
CA VAL A 146 11.68 -5.75 -8.12
C VAL A 146 11.51 -7.11 -7.45
N GLN A 147 12.43 -8.04 -7.75
CA GLN A 147 12.49 -9.34 -7.09
C GLN A 147 13.84 -9.43 -6.37
N ASP A 148 13.80 -9.51 -5.05
CA ASP A 148 14.97 -9.57 -4.17
C ASP A 148 14.55 -10.13 -2.80
N MET A 149 15.47 -10.11 -1.82
CA MET A 149 15.14 -10.33 -0.43
C MET A 149 14.25 -9.20 0.09
N ALA A 150 13.26 -9.52 0.89
CA ALA A 150 12.31 -8.52 1.42
C ALA A 150 13.01 -7.34 2.11
N GLY A 151 14.06 -7.61 2.88
CA GLY A 151 14.88 -6.59 3.53
C GLY A 151 15.55 -5.63 2.54
N SER A 152 16.15 -6.15 1.46
CA SER A 152 16.81 -5.33 0.43
C SER A 152 15.82 -4.38 -0.27
N ILE A 153 14.61 -4.88 -0.56
CA ILE A 153 13.54 -4.08 -1.16
C ILE A 153 13.15 -2.93 -0.22
N LEU A 154 12.93 -3.24 1.05
CA LEU A 154 12.55 -2.26 2.06
C LEU A 154 13.65 -1.23 2.30
N ASP A 155 14.89 -1.66 2.46
CA ASP A 155 16.03 -0.76 2.71
C ASP A 155 16.17 0.28 1.60
N THR A 156 15.97 -0.11 0.34
CA THR A 156 16.05 0.81 -0.79
C THR A 156 15.00 1.92 -0.69
N ILE A 157 13.75 1.55 -0.37
CA ILE A 157 12.63 2.51 -0.29
C ILE A 157 12.72 3.37 0.97
N LEU A 158 13.08 2.75 2.10
CA LEU A 158 13.21 3.48 3.37
C LEU A 158 14.39 4.45 3.37
N ALA A 159 15.45 4.17 2.61
CA ALA A 159 16.56 5.11 2.42
C ALA A 159 16.11 6.42 1.75
N GLU A 160 15.21 6.34 0.77
CA GLU A 160 14.64 7.55 0.14
C GLU A 160 13.81 8.36 1.13
N VAL A 161 12.93 7.70 1.90
CA VAL A 161 12.10 8.36 2.92
C VAL A 161 12.96 8.91 4.06
N GLY A 162 13.96 8.15 4.51
CA GLY A 162 14.88 8.51 5.58
C GLY A 162 15.78 9.73 5.29
N ALA A 163 15.93 10.08 4.00
CA ALA A 163 16.58 11.33 3.63
C ALA A 163 15.82 12.57 4.12
N TRP A 164 14.53 12.43 4.43
CA TRP A 164 13.63 13.53 4.75
C TRP A 164 13.10 13.49 6.19
N THR A 165 12.86 12.30 6.76
CA THR A 165 12.26 12.15 8.09
C THR A 165 12.70 10.87 8.79
N ASP A 166 12.67 10.88 10.13
CA ASP A 166 12.94 9.72 10.97
C ASP A 166 11.64 9.04 11.48
N GLU A 167 10.49 9.71 11.31
CA GLU A 167 9.17 9.22 11.74
C GLU A 167 8.16 9.40 10.60
N VAL A 168 7.27 8.43 10.44
CA VAL A 168 6.28 8.38 9.37
C VAL A 168 4.92 7.96 9.88
N THR A 169 3.86 8.47 9.25
CA THR A 169 2.55 7.83 9.35
C THR A 169 2.46 6.75 8.30
N THR A 170 2.03 5.57 8.69
CA THR A 170 1.85 4.42 7.79
C THR A 170 0.39 3.99 7.75
N LEU A 171 -0.05 3.55 6.56
CA LEU A 171 -1.29 2.80 6.39
C LEU A 171 -0.91 1.41 5.87
N VAL A 172 -1.23 0.39 6.64
CA VAL A 172 -0.91 -1.01 6.32
C VAL A 172 -2.17 -1.74 5.91
N PHE A 173 -2.13 -2.40 4.76
CA PHE A 173 -3.20 -3.25 4.26
C PHE A 173 -2.66 -4.66 4.08
N ILE A 174 -3.40 -5.66 4.54
CA ILE A 174 -3.03 -7.07 4.39
C ILE A 174 -4.12 -7.77 3.60
N LEU A 175 -3.74 -8.32 2.45
CA LEU A 175 -4.60 -9.24 1.71
C LEU A 175 -4.43 -10.64 2.27
N THR A 176 -5.56 -11.31 2.44
CA THR A 176 -5.59 -12.70 2.89
C THR A 176 -6.46 -13.56 1.97
N ASP A 177 -6.14 -14.82 1.91
CA ASP A 177 -7.03 -15.84 1.35
C ASP A 177 -8.20 -16.16 2.30
N ARG A 178 -9.07 -17.09 1.89
CA ARG A 178 -10.17 -17.58 2.73
C ARG A 178 -9.71 -18.27 4.02
N GLY A 179 -8.50 -18.78 4.05
CA GLY A 179 -7.90 -19.43 5.21
C GLY A 179 -7.26 -18.44 6.20
N GLY A 180 -7.17 -17.17 5.83
CA GLY A 180 -6.52 -16.12 6.61
C GLY A 180 -5.00 -16.05 6.41
N ALA A 181 -4.43 -16.80 5.46
CA ALA A 181 -3.02 -16.69 5.11
C ALA A 181 -2.74 -15.35 4.41
N SER A 182 -1.66 -14.66 4.80
CA SER A 182 -1.26 -13.39 4.21
C SER A 182 -0.70 -13.60 2.80
N LEU A 183 -1.38 -13.03 1.80
CA LEU A 183 -0.95 -13.06 0.40
C LEU A 183 -0.05 -11.86 0.06
N VAL A 184 -0.39 -10.70 0.59
CA VAL A 184 0.29 -9.42 0.30
C VAL A 184 0.24 -8.55 1.55
N ARG A 185 1.33 -7.84 1.80
CA ARG A 185 1.36 -6.70 2.72
C ARG A 185 1.66 -5.44 1.95
N SER A 186 0.80 -4.43 2.08
CA SER A 186 0.99 -3.14 1.45
C SER A 186 1.18 -2.08 2.52
N VAL A 187 2.18 -1.23 2.33
CA VAL A 187 2.40 -0.05 3.15
C VAL A 187 2.30 1.18 2.26
N PHE A 188 1.48 2.09 2.70
CA PHE A 188 1.37 3.42 2.12
C PHE A 188 1.93 4.44 3.11
N ILE A 189 2.88 5.26 2.67
CA ILE A 189 3.51 6.29 3.47
C ILE A 189 3.17 7.64 2.83
N PRO A 190 2.15 8.35 3.33
CA PRO A 190 1.78 9.66 2.82
C PRO A 190 2.80 10.71 3.27
N GLY A 191 3.20 11.59 2.36
CA GLY A 191 3.88 12.83 2.73
C GLY A 191 2.91 13.83 3.40
N SER A 192 3.39 15.03 3.74
CA SER A 192 2.59 16.05 4.42
C SER A 192 1.29 16.37 3.68
N ALA A 193 1.34 16.59 2.35
CA ALA A 193 0.15 16.82 1.54
C ALA A 193 -0.81 15.61 1.55
N GLY A 194 -0.27 14.40 1.62
CA GLY A 194 -1.07 13.18 1.72
C GLY A 194 -1.83 13.09 3.04
N ILE A 195 -1.20 13.44 4.13
CA ILE A 195 -1.86 13.49 5.45
C ILE A 195 -3.02 14.49 5.42
N GLU A 196 -2.80 15.68 4.85
CA GLU A 196 -3.85 16.70 4.70
C GLU A 196 -5.04 16.17 3.88
N LEU A 197 -4.78 15.49 2.75
CA LEU A 197 -5.84 14.89 1.95
C LEU A 197 -6.64 13.83 2.70
N PHE A 198 -5.98 12.98 3.47
CA PHE A 198 -6.66 11.99 4.29
C PHE A 198 -7.56 12.63 5.35
N LEU A 199 -7.10 13.72 5.97
CA LEU A 199 -7.88 14.46 6.97
C LEU A 199 -9.05 15.21 6.33
N GLU A 200 -8.88 15.81 5.16
CA GLU A 200 -9.98 16.42 4.37
C GLU A 200 -11.03 15.36 4.02
N ALA A 201 -10.61 14.21 3.49
CA ALA A 201 -11.50 13.10 3.17
C ALA A 201 -12.27 12.59 4.40
N ALA A 202 -11.60 12.43 5.53
CA ALA A 202 -12.22 12.02 6.78
C ALA A 202 -13.22 13.05 7.32
N GLY A 203 -12.93 14.34 7.19
CA GLY A 203 -13.82 15.43 7.55
C GLY A 203 -15.12 15.38 6.76
N ARG A 204 -15.05 15.21 5.45
CA ARG A 204 -16.25 15.10 4.57
C ARG A 204 -17.05 13.82 4.84
N LEU A 205 -16.38 12.71 5.11
CA LEU A 205 -17.04 11.46 5.46
C LEU A 205 -17.92 11.62 6.71
N ARG A 206 -17.48 12.40 7.70
CA ARG A 206 -18.23 12.67 8.93
C ARG A 206 -19.41 13.62 8.72
N THR A 207 -19.30 14.57 7.79
CA THR A 207 -20.35 15.57 7.52
C THR A 207 -21.40 15.08 6.54
N GLY A 208 -21.18 13.94 5.88
CA GLY A 208 -22.08 13.37 4.89
C GLY A 208 -22.19 14.21 3.62
N SER A 209 -21.18 15.00 3.34
CA SER A 209 -21.12 15.91 2.19
C SER A 209 -20.45 15.25 1.02
#